data_894cbe5d3837fe85cb60020046f62486
#
_entry.id   894cbe5d3837fe85cb60020046f62486
#
_cell.length_a   1.000
_cell.length_b   1.000
_cell.length_c   1.000
_cell.angle_alpha   90.00
_cell.angle_beta   90.00
_cell.angle_gamma   90.00
#
_symmetry.space_group_name_H-M   'P 1'
#
loop_
_entity.id
_entity.type
_entity.pdbx_description
1 polymer ?
#
loop_
_entity_poly.entity_id
_entity_poly.type
_entity_poly.pdbx_seq_one_letter_code
_entity_poly.pdbx_strand_id
1 'polypeptide(L)'
;MTIKYSALEIAKKISAIDPAFRVPTAEQIPIIESPLAPAVVIAGAGSGKTETMSQRVLFLVANSIITPNQLLGLTFTRKAAGELAKRVKYRLRQLKKAGLLPDHLDESELTVSTYHSYAGKVLADHAIRIGIDADADPIGEAAAWQIAFEEVTRFSGHDLPINGSTASVVQEVMDLSTGLAENDRSAEEIIDYTQKLLSQISQFSDRQTVPVVEFKEELKQRLAILPIVAAFDHRRKESGLLTFNDHMSIAARLVSQSKTSHSDDIGEIERGKYKVVLLDEYQDTSFNQIKFLSNLYGNNHPVTAVGDPNQAIYGWRSASSETLDTFSQSFNSKALRFNLLTTSSTTFIKVGKSFALE
;
A
#
# COMPACT_ATOMS: atom_id res chain seq x y z
N MET A 1 18.15 -14.13 20.99
CA MET A 1 18.94 -14.11 19.74
C MET A 1 20.27 -13.46 20.03
N THR A 2 21.38 -14.10 19.68
CA THR A 2 22.72 -13.52 19.89
C THR A 2 23.09 -12.71 18.66
N ILE A 3 23.17 -11.38 18.79
CA ILE A 3 23.64 -10.46 17.75
C ILE A 3 25.15 -10.63 17.65
N LYS A 4 25.66 -10.99 16.48
CA LYS A 4 27.11 -11.17 16.21
C LYS A 4 27.77 -9.86 15.79
N TYR A 5 27.05 -9.03 15.05
CA TYR A 5 27.54 -7.79 14.45
C TYR A 5 26.52 -6.67 14.63
N SER A 6 26.95 -5.53 15.12
CA SER A 6 26.15 -4.30 15.12
C SER A 6 26.05 -3.71 13.70
N ALA A 7 25.12 -2.80 13.50
CA ALA A 7 24.99 -2.07 12.22
C ALA A 7 26.28 -1.31 11.86
N LEU A 8 26.95 -0.71 12.85
CA LEU A 8 28.22 0.01 12.65
C LEU A 8 29.38 -0.93 12.28
N GLU A 9 29.47 -2.11 12.89
CA GLU A 9 30.51 -3.09 12.54
C GLU A 9 30.33 -3.59 11.11
N ILE A 10 29.09 -3.90 10.70
CA ILE A 10 28.76 -4.28 9.32
C ILE A 10 29.15 -3.14 8.37
N ALA A 11 28.76 -1.89 8.68
CA ALA A 11 29.08 -0.75 7.87
C ALA A 11 30.58 -0.54 7.72
N LYS A 12 31.37 -0.63 8.81
CA LYS A 12 32.83 -0.51 8.78
C LYS A 12 33.47 -1.59 7.90
N LYS A 13 33.04 -2.84 8.02
CA LYS A 13 33.56 -3.94 7.19
C LYS A 13 33.27 -3.76 5.70
N ILE A 14 32.07 -3.30 5.36
CA ILE A 14 31.70 -3.03 3.98
C ILE A 14 32.41 -1.79 3.44
N SER A 15 32.53 -0.70 4.22
CA SER A 15 33.22 0.53 3.81
C SER A 15 34.73 0.30 3.55
N ALA A 16 35.33 -0.68 4.18
CA ALA A 16 36.71 -1.07 3.89
C ALA A 16 36.90 -1.65 2.48
N ILE A 17 35.83 -2.22 1.89
CA ILE A 17 35.85 -2.82 0.54
C ILE A 17 35.24 -1.86 -0.49
N ASP A 18 34.22 -1.10 -0.10
CA ASP A 18 33.55 -0.12 -0.93
C ASP A 18 33.42 1.22 -0.17
N PRO A 19 34.34 2.17 -0.44
CA PRO A 19 34.33 3.50 0.22
C PRO A 19 33.05 4.32 -0.06
N ALA A 20 32.27 3.95 -1.07
CA ALA A 20 30.98 4.60 -1.36
C ALA A 20 29.83 4.12 -0.45
N PHE A 21 30.07 3.11 0.40
CA PHE A 21 29.08 2.65 1.37
C PHE A 21 28.83 3.72 2.43
N ARG A 22 27.57 4.08 2.58
CA ARG A 22 27.16 5.10 3.58
C ARG A 22 27.04 4.46 4.96
N VAL A 23 27.82 4.93 5.91
CA VAL A 23 27.70 4.54 7.31
C VAL A 23 26.36 5.07 7.86
N PRO A 24 25.60 4.25 8.60
CA PRO A 24 24.32 4.69 9.15
C PRO A 24 24.51 5.80 10.17
N THR A 25 23.54 6.72 10.20
CA THR A 25 23.49 7.80 11.20
C THR A 25 23.03 7.27 12.56
N ALA A 26 23.24 8.04 13.62
CA ALA A 26 22.78 7.69 14.96
C ALA A 26 21.26 7.46 15.03
N GLU A 27 20.47 8.14 14.18
CA GLU A 27 19.02 7.99 14.09
C GLU A 27 18.61 6.73 13.31
N GLN A 28 19.42 6.29 12.34
CA GLN A 28 19.16 5.10 11.53
C GLN A 28 19.48 3.80 12.28
N ILE A 29 20.49 3.81 13.15
CA ILE A 29 20.94 2.62 13.88
C ILE A 29 19.81 1.93 14.66
N PRO A 30 19.01 2.64 15.48
CA PRO A 30 17.91 2.01 16.22
C PRO A 30 16.87 1.34 15.30
N ILE A 31 16.67 1.87 14.08
CA ILE A 31 15.75 1.28 13.09
C ILE A 31 16.36 0.01 12.51
N ILE A 32 17.63 0.06 12.13
CA ILE A 32 18.36 -1.07 11.55
C ILE A 32 18.45 -2.23 12.53
N GLU A 33 18.74 -1.95 13.79
CA GLU A 33 18.94 -2.94 14.86
C GLU A 33 17.65 -3.29 15.62
N SER A 34 16.50 -2.72 15.23
CA SER A 34 15.23 -3.00 15.92
C SER A 34 14.90 -4.49 15.93
N PRO A 35 14.26 -5.01 16.98
CA PRO A 35 13.89 -6.42 17.07
C PRO A 35 12.94 -6.84 15.97
N LEU A 36 12.70 -8.16 15.82
CA LEU A 36 11.67 -8.72 14.95
C LEU A 36 10.28 -8.43 15.55
N ALA A 37 9.80 -7.22 15.35
CA ALA A 37 8.50 -6.75 15.79
C ALA A 37 7.91 -5.81 14.72
N PRO A 38 6.61 -5.58 14.71
CA PRO A 38 6.00 -4.55 13.88
C PRO A 38 6.62 -3.18 14.17
N ALA A 39 6.93 -2.44 13.11
CA ALA A 39 7.56 -1.13 13.23
C ALA A 39 7.02 -0.15 12.20
N VAL A 40 6.87 1.11 12.59
CA VAL A 40 6.53 2.23 11.72
C VAL A 40 7.70 3.21 11.73
N VAL A 41 8.18 3.57 10.54
CA VAL A 41 9.25 4.52 10.33
C VAL A 41 8.70 5.73 9.57
N ILE A 42 8.58 6.85 10.26
CA ILE A 42 8.19 8.12 9.66
C ILE A 42 9.48 8.81 9.20
N ALA A 43 9.63 8.99 7.92
CA ALA A 43 10.89 9.42 7.33
C ALA A 43 10.66 10.44 6.21
N GLY A 44 11.12 11.66 6.43
CA GLY A 44 11.00 12.74 5.45
C GLY A 44 11.75 12.49 4.12
N ALA A 45 11.49 13.34 3.13
CA ALA A 45 12.21 13.30 1.85
C ALA A 45 13.73 13.42 2.07
N GLY A 46 14.51 12.58 1.41
CA GLY A 46 15.98 12.63 1.52
C GLY A 46 16.57 12.12 2.82
N SER A 47 15.77 11.67 3.81
CA SER A 47 16.25 11.13 5.09
C SER A 47 16.99 9.79 4.97
N GLY A 48 16.96 9.17 3.79
CA GLY A 48 17.60 7.87 3.56
C GLY A 48 16.70 6.68 3.86
N LYS A 49 15.36 6.80 3.74
CA LYS A 49 14.37 5.71 3.91
C LYS A 49 14.84 4.38 3.33
N THR A 50 15.03 4.33 2.01
CA THR A 50 15.39 3.11 1.28
C THR A 50 16.78 2.58 1.65
N GLU A 51 17.72 3.47 2.00
CA GLU A 51 19.04 3.06 2.48
C GLU A 51 18.95 2.40 3.85
N THR A 52 18.18 2.98 4.78
CA THR A 52 17.94 2.42 6.12
C THR A 52 17.28 1.04 6.03
N MET A 53 16.27 0.88 5.16
CA MET A 53 15.65 -0.42 4.91
C MET A 53 16.65 -1.44 4.36
N SER A 54 17.48 -1.05 3.39
CA SER A 54 18.50 -1.93 2.81
C SER A 54 19.52 -2.36 3.87
N GLN A 55 19.96 -1.45 4.72
CA GLN A 55 20.90 -1.76 5.80
C GLN A 55 20.26 -2.63 6.90
N ARG A 56 18.96 -2.46 7.18
CA ARG A 56 18.23 -3.39 8.05
C ARG A 56 18.25 -4.81 7.50
N VAL A 57 18.05 -4.99 6.19
CA VAL A 57 18.19 -6.32 5.57
C VAL A 57 19.59 -6.89 5.78
N LEU A 58 20.63 -6.09 5.56
CA LEU A 58 22.02 -6.53 5.80
C LEU A 58 22.24 -6.97 7.25
N PHE A 59 21.74 -6.19 8.21
CA PHE A 59 21.84 -6.51 9.63
C PHE A 59 21.16 -7.85 9.97
N LEU A 60 19.94 -8.06 9.47
CA LEU A 60 19.19 -9.29 9.72
C LEU A 60 19.89 -10.52 9.11
N VAL A 61 20.39 -10.40 7.89
CA VAL A 61 21.06 -11.51 7.18
C VAL A 61 22.45 -11.79 7.76
N ALA A 62 23.26 -10.75 8.03
CA ALA A 62 24.61 -10.91 8.62
C ALA A 62 24.58 -11.58 10.00
N ASN A 63 23.51 -11.33 10.77
CA ASN A 63 23.29 -11.96 12.06
C ASN A 63 22.58 -13.33 11.98
N SER A 64 22.33 -13.85 10.77
CA SER A 64 21.63 -15.11 10.53
C SER A 64 20.22 -15.14 11.17
N ILE A 65 19.57 -13.98 11.29
CA ILE A 65 18.21 -13.86 11.83
C ILE A 65 17.19 -14.30 10.78
N ILE A 66 17.46 -13.95 9.51
CA ILE A 66 16.70 -14.39 8.34
C ILE A 66 17.66 -14.79 7.20
N THR A 67 17.14 -15.56 6.27
CA THR A 67 17.76 -15.78 4.95
C THR A 67 17.13 -14.84 3.92
N PRO A 68 17.79 -14.51 2.78
CA PRO A 68 17.25 -13.57 1.78
C PRO A 68 15.85 -13.93 1.27
N ASN A 69 15.54 -15.23 1.10
CA ASN A 69 14.24 -15.72 0.66
C ASN A 69 13.11 -15.58 1.70
N GLN A 70 13.46 -15.32 2.96
CA GLN A 70 12.50 -15.06 4.04
C GLN A 70 12.11 -13.57 4.17
N LEU A 71 12.60 -12.73 3.25
CA LEU A 71 12.26 -11.32 3.18
C LEU A 71 11.26 -11.06 2.04
N LEU A 72 10.20 -10.33 2.35
CA LEU A 72 9.27 -9.76 1.37
C LEU A 72 9.39 -8.24 1.39
N GLY A 73 9.73 -7.63 0.25
CA GLY A 73 9.68 -6.18 0.05
C GLY A 73 8.48 -5.80 -0.82
N LEU A 74 7.65 -4.90 -0.35
CA LEU A 74 6.50 -4.39 -1.11
C LEU A 74 6.60 -2.89 -1.29
N THR A 75 6.28 -2.42 -2.49
CA THR A 75 6.28 -1.01 -2.85
C THR A 75 5.18 -0.70 -3.86
N PHE A 76 4.95 0.59 -4.12
CA PHE A 76 3.81 1.04 -4.92
C PHE A 76 3.99 0.81 -6.43
N THR A 77 5.18 1.04 -6.98
CA THR A 77 5.42 0.96 -8.43
C THR A 77 6.40 -0.15 -8.82
N ARG A 78 6.24 -0.69 -10.04
CA ARG A 78 7.18 -1.67 -10.61
C ARG A 78 8.61 -1.13 -10.68
N LYS A 79 8.77 0.17 -10.98
CA LYS A 79 10.06 0.84 -11.01
C LYS A 79 10.70 0.83 -9.62
N ALA A 80 9.98 1.26 -8.60
CA ALA A 80 10.46 1.27 -7.21
C ALA A 80 10.79 -0.15 -6.71
N ALA A 81 9.97 -1.15 -7.06
CA ALA A 81 10.26 -2.55 -6.75
C ALA A 81 11.59 -3.02 -7.38
N GLY A 82 11.80 -2.70 -8.67
CA GLY A 82 13.05 -3.01 -9.35
C GLY A 82 14.26 -2.29 -8.75
N GLU A 83 14.13 -1.04 -8.36
CA GLU A 83 15.19 -0.26 -7.71
C GLU A 83 15.53 -0.80 -6.31
N LEU A 84 14.51 -1.09 -5.50
CA LEU A 84 14.69 -1.70 -4.18
C LEU A 84 15.36 -3.06 -4.28
N ALA A 85 14.90 -3.94 -5.19
CA ALA A 85 15.49 -5.25 -5.42
C ALA A 85 16.96 -5.15 -5.85
N LYS A 86 17.28 -4.26 -6.81
CA LYS A 86 18.66 -4.02 -7.26
C LYS A 86 19.54 -3.55 -6.11
N ARG A 87 19.05 -2.62 -5.30
CA ARG A 87 19.78 -2.06 -4.15
C ARG A 87 20.07 -3.13 -3.10
N VAL A 88 19.05 -3.88 -2.68
CA VAL A 88 19.23 -4.92 -1.67
C VAL A 88 20.17 -6.01 -2.18
N LYS A 89 20.01 -6.49 -3.44
CA LYS A 89 20.92 -7.47 -4.06
C LYS A 89 22.36 -6.94 -4.11
N TYR A 90 22.56 -5.67 -4.51
CA TYR A 90 23.88 -5.07 -4.50
C TYR A 90 24.49 -5.05 -3.09
N ARG A 91 23.71 -4.66 -2.09
CA ARG A 91 24.14 -4.65 -0.68
C ARG A 91 24.47 -6.05 -0.16
N LEU A 92 23.68 -7.07 -0.48
CA LEU A 92 23.98 -8.48 -0.12
C LEU A 92 25.29 -8.97 -0.76
N ARG A 93 25.60 -8.58 -2.02
CA ARG A 93 26.89 -8.87 -2.63
C ARG A 93 28.06 -8.21 -1.90
N GLN A 94 27.90 -6.98 -1.42
CA GLN A 94 28.89 -6.32 -0.58
C GLN A 94 29.07 -7.07 0.74
N LEU A 95 27.98 -7.52 1.36
CA LEU A 95 28.01 -8.34 2.58
C LEU A 95 28.79 -9.63 2.36
N LYS A 96 28.57 -10.32 1.23
CA LYS A 96 29.28 -11.54 0.83
C LYS A 96 30.76 -11.27 0.66
N LYS A 97 31.15 -10.21 -0.06
CA LYS A 97 32.54 -9.80 -0.22
C LYS A 97 33.23 -9.46 1.10
N ALA A 98 32.48 -8.96 2.08
CA ALA A 98 32.98 -8.65 3.43
C ALA A 98 33.10 -9.90 4.33
N GLY A 99 32.80 -11.10 3.81
CA GLY A 99 32.84 -12.36 4.57
C GLY A 99 31.76 -12.44 5.68
N LEU A 100 30.68 -11.70 5.54
CA LEU A 100 29.59 -11.62 6.52
C LEU A 100 28.32 -12.38 6.09
N LEU A 101 28.30 -12.88 4.85
CA LEU A 101 27.21 -13.72 4.34
C LEU A 101 27.71 -15.16 4.23
N PRO A 102 27.00 -16.16 4.81
CA PRO A 102 27.34 -17.56 4.62
C PRO A 102 27.32 -17.97 3.15
N ASP A 103 28.29 -18.79 2.72
CA ASP A 103 28.48 -19.16 1.30
C ASP A 103 27.30 -19.91 0.69
N HIS A 104 26.51 -20.60 1.52
CA HIS A 104 25.32 -21.36 1.09
C HIS A 104 24.07 -20.50 0.84
N LEU A 105 24.12 -19.19 1.15
CA LEU A 105 22.99 -18.29 0.93
C LEU A 105 23.11 -17.63 -0.44
N ASP A 106 22.01 -17.68 -1.20
CA ASP A 106 21.87 -17.02 -2.50
C ASP A 106 21.16 -15.69 -2.35
N GLU A 107 21.81 -14.61 -2.78
CA GLU A 107 21.23 -13.28 -2.84
C GLU A 107 20.14 -13.13 -3.92
N SER A 108 20.01 -14.08 -4.84
CA SER A 108 19.02 -14.04 -5.94
C SER A 108 17.59 -14.33 -5.48
N GLU A 109 17.42 -15.03 -4.37
CA GLU A 109 16.12 -15.50 -3.86
C GLU A 109 15.27 -14.42 -3.20
N LEU A 110 15.72 -13.17 -3.19
CA LEU A 110 14.98 -12.04 -2.61
C LEU A 110 13.66 -11.78 -3.35
N THR A 111 12.57 -11.70 -2.60
CA THR A 111 11.25 -11.34 -3.14
C THR A 111 10.95 -9.86 -2.91
N VAL A 112 10.91 -9.09 -4.01
CA VAL A 112 10.44 -7.69 -4.00
C VAL A 112 9.39 -7.53 -5.10
N SER A 113 8.24 -6.97 -4.75
CA SER A 113 7.08 -6.87 -5.64
C SER A 113 6.30 -5.59 -5.41
N THR A 114 5.34 -5.28 -6.28
CA THR A 114 4.32 -4.29 -5.97
C THR A 114 3.20 -4.93 -5.13
N TYR A 115 2.45 -4.11 -4.39
CA TYR A 115 1.29 -4.59 -3.62
C TYR A 115 0.32 -5.41 -4.48
N HIS A 116 -0.01 -4.92 -5.68
CA HIS A 116 -0.92 -5.61 -6.60
C HIS A 116 -0.34 -6.91 -7.16
N SER A 117 0.93 -6.90 -7.57
CA SER A 117 1.57 -8.12 -8.10
C SER A 117 1.68 -9.21 -7.02
N TYR A 118 1.90 -8.81 -5.77
CA TYR A 118 1.93 -9.76 -4.66
C TYR A 118 0.53 -10.33 -4.36
N ALA A 119 -0.50 -9.49 -4.35
CA ALA A 119 -1.89 -9.96 -4.20
C ALA A 119 -2.30 -10.91 -5.33
N GLY A 120 -1.93 -10.61 -6.58
CA GLY A 120 -2.14 -11.50 -7.71
C GLY A 120 -1.43 -12.85 -7.55
N LYS A 121 -0.19 -12.85 -7.02
CA LYS A 121 0.53 -14.09 -6.71
C LYS A 121 -0.16 -14.92 -5.63
N VAL A 122 -0.57 -14.29 -4.52
CA VAL A 122 -1.31 -14.99 -3.45
C VAL A 122 -2.63 -15.54 -3.98
N LEU A 123 -3.31 -14.77 -4.84
CA LEU A 123 -4.53 -15.24 -5.50
C LEU A 123 -4.25 -16.45 -6.38
N ALA A 124 -3.25 -16.39 -7.27
CA ALA A 124 -2.86 -17.50 -8.15
C ALA A 124 -2.48 -18.77 -7.35
N ASP A 125 -1.69 -18.62 -6.29
CA ASP A 125 -1.24 -19.74 -5.44
C ASP A 125 -2.42 -20.43 -4.70
N HIS A 126 -3.54 -19.72 -4.47
CA HIS A 126 -4.62 -20.19 -3.59
C HIS A 126 -6.03 -20.14 -4.20
N ALA A 127 -6.21 -19.65 -5.45
CA ALA A 127 -7.52 -19.42 -6.08
C ALA A 127 -8.38 -20.69 -6.21
N ILE A 128 -7.76 -21.85 -6.45
CA ILE A 128 -8.45 -23.14 -6.52
C ILE A 128 -9.28 -23.42 -5.25
N ARG A 129 -8.84 -22.92 -4.09
CA ARG A 129 -9.54 -23.11 -2.80
C ARG A 129 -10.91 -22.43 -2.74
N ILE A 130 -11.14 -21.42 -3.58
CA ILE A 130 -12.41 -20.67 -3.64
C ILE A 130 -13.12 -20.80 -5.00
N GLY A 131 -12.63 -21.71 -5.86
CA GLY A 131 -13.25 -21.96 -7.17
C GLY A 131 -13.14 -20.79 -8.15
N ILE A 132 -12.11 -19.94 -7.98
CA ILE A 132 -11.83 -18.82 -8.91
C ILE A 132 -10.73 -19.27 -9.88
N ASP A 133 -10.89 -18.90 -11.16
CA ASP A 133 -9.86 -19.06 -12.16
C ASP A 133 -8.71 -18.05 -11.88
N ALA A 134 -7.55 -18.60 -11.51
CA ALA A 134 -6.38 -17.80 -11.16
C ALA A 134 -5.68 -17.20 -12.38
N ASP A 135 -5.93 -17.74 -13.58
CA ASP A 135 -5.22 -17.39 -14.81
C ASP A 135 -5.87 -16.21 -15.56
N ALA A 136 -6.94 -15.60 -15.00
CA ALA A 136 -7.55 -14.42 -15.58
C ALA A 136 -6.63 -13.21 -15.47
N ASP A 137 -5.97 -12.84 -16.58
CA ASP A 137 -5.22 -11.59 -16.65
C ASP A 137 -6.14 -10.39 -16.43
N PRO A 138 -5.69 -9.37 -15.67
CA PRO A 138 -6.48 -8.17 -15.49
C PRO A 138 -6.79 -7.50 -16.83
N ILE A 139 -8.04 -7.05 -16.97
CA ILE A 139 -8.47 -6.29 -18.14
C ILE A 139 -7.61 -5.04 -18.34
N GLY A 140 -7.17 -4.79 -19.57
CA GLY A 140 -6.47 -3.58 -19.92
C GLY A 140 -7.38 -2.33 -19.89
N GLU A 141 -6.78 -1.16 -19.67
CA GLU A 141 -7.51 0.12 -19.57
C GLU A 141 -8.38 0.42 -20.81
N ALA A 142 -7.90 0.13 -22.01
CA ALA A 142 -8.65 0.34 -23.24
C ALA A 142 -9.94 -0.51 -23.33
N ALA A 143 -9.89 -1.76 -22.89
CA ALA A 143 -11.07 -2.62 -22.89
C ALA A 143 -12.05 -2.22 -21.77
N ALA A 144 -11.55 -1.81 -20.60
CA ALA A 144 -12.37 -1.26 -19.54
C ALA A 144 -13.06 0.04 -19.99
N TRP A 145 -12.32 0.91 -20.67
CA TRP A 145 -12.87 2.15 -21.24
C TRP A 145 -13.99 1.87 -22.25
N GLN A 146 -13.83 0.87 -23.12
CA GLN A 146 -14.86 0.49 -24.10
C GLN A 146 -16.15 0.05 -23.40
N ILE A 147 -16.07 -0.80 -22.36
CA ILE A 147 -17.25 -1.25 -21.61
C ILE A 147 -17.92 -0.05 -20.92
N ALA A 148 -17.14 0.82 -20.28
CA ALA A 148 -17.66 2.01 -19.63
C ALA A 148 -18.34 2.95 -20.65
N PHE A 149 -17.75 3.13 -21.84
CA PHE A 149 -18.33 3.93 -22.91
C PHE A 149 -19.68 3.37 -23.38
N GLU A 150 -19.79 2.06 -23.54
CA GLU A 150 -21.06 1.41 -23.93
C GLU A 150 -22.13 1.61 -22.85
N GLU A 151 -21.78 1.48 -21.56
CA GLU A 151 -22.74 1.72 -20.47
C GLU A 151 -23.16 3.19 -20.39
N VAL A 152 -22.23 4.13 -20.47
CA VAL A 152 -22.53 5.57 -20.52
C VAL A 152 -23.46 5.88 -21.70
N THR A 153 -23.19 5.32 -22.88
CA THR A 153 -24.00 5.55 -24.08
C THR A 153 -25.44 5.00 -23.94
N ARG A 154 -25.61 3.85 -23.28
CA ARG A 154 -26.93 3.31 -22.96
C ARG A 154 -27.74 4.22 -22.04
N PHE A 155 -27.09 4.83 -21.07
CA PHE A 155 -27.73 5.78 -20.15
C PHE A 155 -27.97 7.16 -20.74
N SER A 156 -27.24 7.56 -21.78
CA SER A 156 -27.38 8.88 -22.42
C SER A 156 -28.72 9.11 -23.14
N GLY A 157 -29.57 8.10 -23.24
CA GLY A 157 -30.95 8.23 -23.73
C GLY A 157 -31.91 8.95 -22.78
N HIS A 158 -31.51 9.24 -21.57
CA HIS A 158 -32.22 10.03 -20.59
C HIS A 158 -31.32 11.19 -20.18
N ASP A 159 -31.85 12.41 -20.10
CA ASP A 159 -31.11 13.63 -19.72
C ASP A 159 -30.27 13.39 -18.45
N LEU A 160 -29.01 13.01 -18.64
CA LEU A 160 -28.07 12.94 -17.53
C LEU A 160 -27.72 14.37 -17.15
N PRO A 161 -27.93 14.77 -15.90
CA PRO A 161 -27.58 16.12 -15.41
C PRO A 161 -26.05 16.24 -15.23
N ILE A 162 -25.29 15.81 -16.24
CA ILE A 162 -23.83 15.75 -16.19
C ILE A 162 -23.30 16.78 -17.16
N ASN A 163 -22.58 17.76 -16.61
CA ASN A 163 -21.87 18.75 -17.40
C ASN A 163 -20.57 18.12 -17.90
N GLY A 164 -20.49 17.75 -19.18
CA GLY A 164 -19.25 17.24 -19.74
C GLY A 164 -19.41 16.51 -21.06
N SER A 165 -18.29 16.15 -21.67
CA SER A 165 -18.28 15.29 -22.85
C SER A 165 -18.50 13.83 -22.43
N THR A 166 -19.00 12.99 -23.35
CA THR A 166 -19.14 11.54 -23.09
C THR A 166 -17.83 10.94 -22.58
N ALA A 167 -16.68 11.36 -23.11
CA ALA A 167 -15.38 10.88 -22.68
C ALA A 167 -15.06 11.25 -21.23
N SER A 168 -15.43 12.45 -20.76
CA SER A 168 -15.23 12.84 -19.36
C SER A 168 -16.11 12.02 -18.41
N VAL A 169 -17.35 11.74 -18.81
CA VAL A 169 -18.25 10.87 -18.02
C VAL A 169 -17.72 9.44 -17.94
N VAL A 170 -17.21 8.89 -19.04
CA VAL A 170 -16.57 7.57 -19.06
C VAL A 170 -15.40 7.53 -18.07
N GLN A 171 -14.55 8.56 -18.06
CA GLN A 171 -13.44 8.63 -17.12
C GLN A 171 -13.93 8.70 -15.67
N GLU A 172 -14.95 9.50 -15.38
CA GLU A 172 -15.54 9.57 -14.04
C GLU A 172 -16.13 8.23 -13.57
N VAL A 173 -16.79 7.48 -14.47
CA VAL A 173 -17.31 6.14 -14.17
C VAL A 173 -16.16 5.20 -13.79
N MET A 174 -15.07 5.21 -14.56
CA MET A 174 -13.90 4.37 -14.28
C MET A 174 -13.20 4.77 -12.98
N ASP A 175 -13.05 6.06 -12.73
CA ASP A 175 -12.40 6.59 -11.52
C ASP A 175 -13.23 6.28 -10.28
N LEU A 176 -14.57 6.43 -10.35
CA LEU A 176 -15.47 6.05 -9.25
C LEU A 176 -15.48 4.54 -9.00
N SER A 177 -15.55 3.71 -10.04
CA SER A 177 -15.43 2.25 -9.90
C SER A 177 -14.12 1.85 -9.21
N THR A 178 -13.01 2.47 -9.63
CA THR A 178 -11.70 2.26 -9.01
C THR A 178 -11.70 2.68 -7.54
N GLY A 179 -12.21 3.87 -7.23
CA GLY A 179 -12.29 4.37 -5.85
C GLY A 179 -13.18 3.50 -4.95
N LEU A 180 -14.29 3.00 -5.45
CA LEU A 180 -15.16 2.08 -4.72
C LEU A 180 -14.44 0.76 -4.40
N ALA A 181 -13.77 0.18 -5.40
CA ALA A 181 -13.01 -1.06 -5.23
C ALA A 181 -11.82 -0.88 -4.26
N GLU A 182 -11.11 0.24 -4.31
CA GLU A 182 -9.99 0.54 -3.40
C GLU A 182 -10.42 0.71 -1.94
N ASN A 183 -11.69 1.12 -1.72
CA ASN A 183 -12.27 1.30 -0.39
C ASN A 183 -13.14 0.14 0.09
N ASP A 184 -13.27 -0.94 -0.70
CA ASP A 184 -14.18 -2.05 -0.40
C ASP A 184 -15.62 -1.58 -0.19
N ARG A 185 -16.12 -0.70 -1.09
CA ARG A 185 -17.46 -0.12 -1.06
C ARG A 185 -18.24 -0.47 -2.31
N SER A 186 -19.55 -0.57 -2.16
CA SER A 186 -20.46 -0.73 -3.30
C SER A 186 -21.06 0.62 -3.74
N ALA A 187 -21.56 0.67 -4.97
CA ALA A 187 -22.25 1.86 -5.48
C ALA A 187 -23.52 2.15 -4.66
N GLU A 188 -24.24 1.10 -4.22
CA GLU A 188 -25.46 1.21 -3.42
C GLU A 188 -25.18 1.84 -2.05
N GLU A 189 -24.10 1.43 -1.37
CA GLU A 189 -23.69 2.03 -0.09
C GLU A 189 -23.42 3.54 -0.23
N ILE A 190 -22.79 3.94 -1.34
CA ILE A 190 -22.47 5.36 -1.58
C ILE A 190 -23.73 6.14 -1.98
N ILE A 191 -24.65 5.54 -2.71
CA ILE A 191 -25.97 6.15 -3.00
C ILE A 191 -26.69 6.45 -1.68
N ASP A 192 -26.83 5.47 -0.80
CA ASP A 192 -27.48 5.63 0.49
C ASP A 192 -26.83 6.71 1.36
N TYR A 193 -25.49 6.67 1.44
CA TYR A 193 -24.72 7.67 2.19
C TYR A 193 -24.92 9.08 1.62
N THR A 194 -24.81 9.24 0.29
CA THR A 194 -24.92 10.54 -0.37
C THR A 194 -26.33 11.14 -0.23
N GLN A 195 -27.38 10.29 -0.32
CA GLN A 195 -28.76 10.74 -0.10
C GLN A 195 -28.99 11.22 1.34
N LYS A 196 -28.45 10.48 2.33
CA LYS A 196 -28.49 10.89 3.73
C LYS A 196 -27.77 12.24 3.95
N LEU A 197 -26.57 12.39 3.38
CA LEU A 197 -25.80 13.62 3.46
C LEU A 197 -26.54 14.80 2.84
N LEU A 198 -27.12 14.64 1.65
CA LEU A 198 -27.94 15.67 0.99
C LEU A 198 -29.16 16.05 1.84
N SER A 199 -29.82 15.08 2.48
CA SER A 199 -30.95 15.36 3.37
C SER A 199 -30.53 16.16 4.60
N GLN A 200 -29.39 15.84 5.22
CA GLN A 200 -28.83 16.57 6.35
C GLN A 200 -28.45 18.00 5.97
N ILE A 201 -27.74 18.18 4.85
CA ILE A 201 -27.36 19.53 4.37
C ILE A 201 -28.62 20.37 4.09
N SER A 202 -29.70 19.75 3.61
CA SER A 202 -30.95 20.44 3.33
C SER A 202 -31.70 20.92 4.58
N GLN A 203 -31.43 20.29 5.75
CA GLN A 203 -32.00 20.70 7.04
C GLN A 203 -31.26 21.92 7.65
N PHE A 204 -30.02 22.16 7.22
CA PHE A 204 -29.20 23.25 7.72
C PHE A 204 -29.40 24.54 6.92
N SER A 205 -30.62 25.09 6.84
CA SER A 205 -30.73 26.49 6.67
C SER A 205 -31.21 27.22 5.44
N ASP A 206 -31.68 28.42 5.73
CA ASP A 206 -32.14 29.51 4.86
C ASP A 206 -30.99 30.35 4.21
N ARG A 207 -29.73 30.12 4.56
CA ARG A 207 -28.56 30.84 3.99
C ARG A 207 -27.48 29.86 3.57
N GLN A 208 -27.61 29.28 2.39
CA GLN A 208 -26.56 28.47 1.81
C GLN A 208 -25.49 29.36 1.19
N THR A 209 -24.24 29.19 1.63
CA THR A 209 -23.10 29.86 0.99
C THR A 209 -22.79 29.21 -0.37
N VAL A 210 -22.14 29.93 -1.29
CA VAL A 210 -21.78 29.42 -2.63
C VAL A 210 -21.08 28.05 -2.56
N PRO A 211 -20.09 27.81 -1.69
CA PRO A 211 -19.44 26.50 -1.60
C PRO A 211 -20.38 25.35 -1.22
N VAL A 212 -21.40 25.61 -0.40
CA VAL A 212 -22.40 24.59 -0.01
C VAL A 212 -23.30 24.24 -1.18
N VAL A 213 -23.69 25.23 -2.00
CA VAL A 213 -24.49 25.01 -3.20
C VAL A 213 -23.70 24.17 -4.22
N GLU A 214 -22.45 24.56 -4.49
CA GLU A 214 -21.56 23.84 -5.40
C GLU A 214 -21.36 22.39 -4.94
N PHE A 215 -21.06 22.15 -3.66
CA PHE A 215 -20.93 20.82 -3.09
C PHE A 215 -22.21 19.97 -3.23
N LYS A 216 -23.39 20.58 -3.05
CA LYS A 216 -24.66 19.86 -3.30
C LYS A 216 -24.83 19.43 -4.75
N GLU A 217 -24.45 20.27 -5.69
CA GLU A 217 -24.52 19.91 -7.12
C GLU A 217 -23.53 18.81 -7.47
N GLU A 218 -22.31 18.84 -6.94
CA GLU A 218 -21.34 17.75 -7.08
C GLU A 218 -21.87 16.42 -6.52
N LEU A 219 -22.52 16.44 -5.35
CA LEU A 219 -23.15 15.24 -4.78
C LEU A 219 -24.29 14.71 -5.65
N LYS A 220 -25.09 15.58 -6.24
CA LYS A 220 -26.17 15.17 -7.17
C LYS A 220 -25.61 14.58 -8.45
N GLN A 221 -24.56 15.18 -9.03
CA GLN A 221 -23.88 14.64 -10.21
C GLN A 221 -23.31 13.24 -9.91
N ARG A 222 -22.68 13.06 -8.75
CA ARG A 222 -22.21 11.73 -8.30
C ARG A 222 -23.35 10.73 -8.21
N LEU A 223 -24.51 11.10 -7.63
CA LEU A 223 -25.66 10.23 -7.57
C LEU A 223 -26.17 9.81 -8.95
N ALA A 224 -26.09 10.70 -9.95
CA ALA A 224 -26.51 10.38 -11.31
C ALA A 224 -25.54 9.40 -12.03
N ILE A 225 -24.27 9.40 -11.67
CA ILE A 225 -23.25 8.52 -12.27
C ILE A 225 -23.21 7.14 -11.61
N LEU A 226 -23.48 7.03 -10.32
CA LEU A 226 -23.36 5.78 -9.56
C LEU A 226 -24.13 4.59 -10.14
N PRO A 227 -25.37 4.73 -10.68
CA PRO A 227 -26.05 3.64 -11.39
C PRO A 227 -25.29 3.13 -12.63
N ILE A 228 -24.59 4.02 -13.33
CA ILE A 228 -23.76 3.66 -14.49
C ILE A 228 -22.53 2.90 -14.01
N VAL A 229 -21.92 3.32 -12.90
CA VAL A 229 -20.81 2.59 -12.27
C VAL A 229 -21.23 1.18 -11.87
N ALA A 230 -22.41 1.04 -11.25
CA ALA A 230 -22.96 -0.27 -10.88
C ALA A 230 -23.16 -1.17 -12.12
N ALA A 231 -23.72 -0.63 -13.20
CA ALA A 231 -23.93 -1.37 -14.45
C ALA A 231 -22.58 -1.77 -15.11
N PHE A 232 -21.62 -0.87 -15.15
CA PHE A 232 -20.27 -1.12 -15.64
C PHE A 232 -19.58 -2.26 -14.85
N ASP A 233 -19.59 -2.18 -13.52
CA ASP A 233 -18.97 -3.19 -12.67
C ASP A 233 -19.68 -4.55 -12.78
N HIS A 234 -20.99 -4.56 -12.85
CA HIS A 234 -21.79 -5.78 -13.02
C HIS A 234 -21.43 -6.47 -14.35
N ARG A 235 -21.50 -5.73 -15.46
CA ARG A 235 -21.22 -6.27 -16.79
C ARG A 235 -19.81 -6.82 -16.91
N ARG A 236 -18.83 -6.08 -16.38
CA ARG A 236 -17.44 -6.48 -16.38
C ARG A 236 -17.23 -7.80 -15.61
N LYS A 237 -17.79 -7.88 -14.39
CA LYS A 237 -17.68 -9.06 -13.53
C LYS A 237 -18.40 -10.28 -14.10
N GLU A 238 -19.59 -10.10 -14.69
CA GLU A 238 -20.30 -11.19 -15.39
C GLU A 238 -19.51 -11.75 -16.58
N SER A 239 -18.75 -10.90 -17.27
CA SER A 239 -17.88 -11.31 -18.37
C SER A 239 -16.54 -11.89 -17.90
N GLY A 240 -16.30 -12.05 -16.59
CA GLY A 240 -15.03 -12.53 -16.04
C GLY A 240 -13.87 -11.54 -16.19
N LEU A 241 -14.15 -10.28 -16.51
CA LEU A 241 -13.16 -9.24 -16.76
C LEU A 241 -12.83 -8.51 -15.46
N LEU A 242 -11.74 -8.93 -14.82
CA LEU A 242 -11.29 -8.39 -13.53
C LEU A 242 -10.26 -7.28 -13.73
N THR A 243 -10.29 -6.27 -12.88
CA THR A 243 -9.24 -5.25 -12.78
C THR A 243 -8.18 -5.65 -11.76
N PHE A 244 -7.06 -4.92 -11.71
CA PHE A 244 -6.06 -5.10 -10.64
C PHE A 244 -6.66 -4.87 -9.24
N ASN A 245 -7.61 -3.97 -9.11
CA ASN A 245 -8.30 -3.70 -7.83
C ASN A 245 -9.25 -4.83 -7.44
N ASP A 246 -9.89 -5.49 -8.43
CA ASP A 246 -10.67 -6.68 -8.15
C ASP A 246 -9.79 -7.82 -7.63
N HIS A 247 -8.63 -8.04 -8.25
CA HIS A 247 -7.67 -9.03 -7.76
C HIS A 247 -7.26 -8.75 -6.31
N MET A 248 -7.02 -7.49 -5.95
CA MET A 248 -6.72 -7.08 -4.58
C MET A 248 -7.89 -7.38 -3.63
N SER A 249 -9.12 -7.02 -4.01
CA SER A 249 -10.33 -7.25 -3.21
C SER A 249 -10.61 -8.74 -3.03
N ILE A 250 -10.46 -9.53 -4.11
CA ILE A 250 -10.63 -10.98 -4.07
C ILE A 250 -9.57 -11.62 -3.19
N ALA A 251 -8.29 -11.22 -3.32
CA ALA A 251 -7.21 -11.71 -2.48
C ALA A 251 -7.44 -11.37 -1.00
N ALA A 252 -7.86 -10.14 -0.68
CA ALA A 252 -8.18 -9.74 0.69
C ALA A 252 -9.31 -10.58 1.29
N ARG A 253 -10.36 -10.86 0.50
CA ARG A 253 -11.48 -11.71 0.90
C ARG A 253 -11.05 -13.16 1.08
N LEU A 254 -10.27 -13.72 0.15
CA LEU A 254 -9.73 -15.07 0.21
C LEU A 254 -8.95 -15.31 1.51
N VAL A 255 -8.03 -14.40 1.83
CA VAL A 255 -7.24 -14.48 3.08
C VAL A 255 -8.11 -14.34 4.32
N SER A 256 -9.12 -13.47 4.29
CA SER A 256 -10.05 -13.31 5.41
C SER A 256 -10.90 -14.57 5.65
N GLN A 257 -11.36 -15.20 4.58
CA GLN A 257 -12.18 -16.43 4.65
C GLN A 257 -11.36 -17.64 5.11
N SER A 258 -10.09 -17.75 4.74
CA SER A 258 -9.22 -18.85 5.14
C SER A 258 -9.02 -18.93 6.66
N LYS A 259 -9.09 -17.81 7.37
CA LYS A 259 -9.01 -17.77 8.84
C LYS A 259 -10.18 -18.43 9.56
N THR A 260 -11.32 -18.53 8.92
CA THR A 260 -12.54 -19.11 9.51
C THR A 260 -12.74 -20.59 9.18
N SER A 261 -12.08 -21.09 8.16
CA SER A 261 -12.09 -22.50 7.79
C SER A 261 -10.90 -23.21 8.44
N HIS A 262 -11.15 -24.34 9.09
CA HIS A 262 -10.17 -25.13 9.83
C HIS A 262 -9.06 -25.79 8.95
N SER A 263 -9.02 -25.52 7.66
CA SER A 263 -8.02 -26.03 6.72
C SER A 263 -7.17 -24.91 6.18
N ASP A 264 -5.89 -24.91 6.53
CA ASP A 264 -4.81 -24.12 5.92
C ASP A 264 -5.04 -22.61 5.88
N ASP A 265 -4.83 -21.93 7.01
CA ASP A 265 -4.78 -20.46 7.05
C ASP A 265 -3.69 -19.94 6.08
N ILE A 266 -4.12 -19.26 5.01
CA ILE A 266 -3.22 -18.67 4.02
C ILE A 266 -2.23 -17.71 4.69
N GLY A 267 -2.68 -16.98 5.71
CA GLY A 267 -1.81 -16.12 6.51
C GLY A 267 -0.70 -16.89 7.20
N GLU A 268 -0.94 -18.09 7.73
CA GLU A 268 0.10 -18.93 8.33
C GLU A 268 1.11 -19.41 7.28
N ILE A 269 0.63 -19.81 6.11
CA ILE A 269 1.49 -20.22 4.99
C ILE A 269 2.42 -19.07 4.58
N GLU A 270 1.86 -17.87 4.36
CA GLU A 270 2.65 -16.71 3.92
C GLU A 270 3.62 -16.22 5.01
N ARG A 271 3.20 -16.21 6.29
CA ARG A 271 4.10 -15.94 7.43
C ARG A 271 5.20 -16.98 7.59
N GLY A 272 4.93 -18.23 7.22
CA GLY A 272 5.95 -19.29 7.15
C GLY A 272 6.99 -19.05 6.05
N LYS A 273 6.56 -18.52 4.88
CA LYS A 273 7.46 -18.14 3.77
C LYS A 273 8.29 -16.90 4.12
N TYR A 274 7.65 -15.84 4.63
CA TYR A 274 8.28 -14.56 4.86
C TYR A 274 8.29 -14.19 6.35
N LYS A 275 9.47 -14.25 6.96
CA LYS A 275 9.66 -13.88 8.37
C LYS A 275 9.68 -12.38 8.61
N VAL A 276 10.04 -11.60 7.59
CA VAL A 276 10.10 -10.14 7.65
C VAL A 276 9.47 -9.55 6.40
N VAL A 277 8.61 -8.56 6.60
CA VAL A 277 7.96 -7.82 5.53
C VAL A 277 8.35 -6.34 5.62
N LEU A 278 8.79 -5.77 4.51
CA LEU A 278 9.10 -4.34 4.37
C LEU A 278 8.05 -3.69 3.46
N LEU A 279 7.37 -2.68 3.96
CA LEU A 279 6.38 -1.90 3.22
C LEU A 279 6.96 -0.51 2.96
N ASP A 280 7.26 -0.21 1.69
CA ASP A 280 7.76 1.10 1.26
C ASP A 280 6.61 1.96 0.75
N GLU A 281 6.73 3.29 0.92
CA GLU A 281 5.71 4.30 0.60
C GLU A 281 4.33 3.95 1.20
N TYR A 282 4.32 3.49 2.46
CA TYR A 282 3.11 2.99 3.12
C TYR A 282 2.01 4.05 3.25
N GLN A 283 2.33 5.35 3.22
CA GLN A 283 1.36 6.44 3.22
C GLN A 283 0.43 6.43 1.98
N ASP A 284 0.86 5.77 0.89
CA ASP A 284 0.09 5.71 -0.37
C ASP A 284 -0.77 4.44 -0.50
N THR A 285 -0.80 3.59 0.54
CA THR A 285 -1.58 2.35 0.51
C THR A 285 -3.09 2.60 0.63
N SER A 286 -3.88 1.92 -0.20
CA SER A 286 -5.35 1.95 -0.14
C SER A 286 -5.89 1.08 1.00
N PHE A 287 -7.17 1.31 1.36
CA PHE A 287 -7.86 0.54 2.38
C PHE A 287 -7.81 -0.98 2.10
N ASN A 288 -8.06 -1.40 0.87
CA ASN A 288 -8.01 -2.82 0.49
C ASN A 288 -6.61 -3.42 0.57
N GLN A 289 -5.56 -2.65 0.24
CA GLN A 289 -4.18 -3.10 0.41
C GLN A 289 -3.85 -3.30 1.89
N ILE A 290 -4.27 -2.37 2.75
CA ILE A 290 -4.09 -2.49 4.20
C ILE A 290 -4.85 -3.71 4.72
N LYS A 291 -6.11 -3.88 4.34
CA LYS A 291 -6.95 -5.03 4.71
C LYS A 291 -6.32 -6.36 4.30
N PHE A 292 -5.83 -6.47 3.07
CA PHE A 292 -5.13 -7.63 2.56
C PHE A 292 -3.89 -7.95 3.40
N LEU A 293 -3.00 -6.96 3.57
CA LEU A 293 -1.74 -7.15 4.29
C LEU A 293 -1.95 -7.42 5.78
N SER A 294 -2.89 -6.74 6.43
CA SER A 294 -3.19 -6.96 7.83
C SER A 294 -3.82 -8.34 8.09
N ASN A 295 -4.58 -8.86 7.13
CA ASN A 295 -5.07 -10.23 7.19
C ASN A 295 -3.94 -11.26 7.07
N LEU A 296 -2.94 -11.01 6.22
CA LEU A 296 -1.77 -11.89 6.09
C LEU A 296 -0.80 -11.75 7.27
N TYR A 297 -0.41 -10.52 7.60
CA TYR A 297 0.74 -10.21 8.45
C TYR A 297 0.38 -9.45 9.73
N GLY A 298 -0.88 -9.46 10.14
CA GLY A 298 -1.28 -8.94 11.44
C GLY A 298 -0.75 -9.77 12.60
N ASN A 299 -1.28 -9.51 13.83
CA ASN A 299 -0.96 -10.28 15.04
C ASN A 299 0.53 -10.31 15.38
N ASN A 300 1.17 -9.14 15.38
CA ASN A 300 2.58 -8.95 15.73
C ASN A 300 3.62 -9.61 14.80
N HIS A 301 3.25 -9.96 13.57
CA HIS A 301 4.24 -10.37 12.59
C HIS A 301 5.24 -9.23 12.30
N PRO A 302 6.54 -9.51 12.10
CA PRO A 302 7.56 -8.50 11.85
C PRO A 302 7.35 -7.75 10.51
N VAL A 303 6.54 -6.72 10.52
CA VAL A 303 6.28 -5.82 9.40
C VAL A 303 6.92 -4.48 9.70
N THR A 304 7.75 -3.97 8.82
CA THR A 304 8.30 -2.60 8.91
C THR A 304 7.67 -1.74 7.82
N ALA A 305 6.78 -0.85 8.22
CA ALA A 305 6.17 0.14 7.32
C ALA A 305 6.97 1.44 7.34
N VAL A 306 7.34 1.92 6.16
CA VAL A 306 8.13 3.15 5.99
C VAL A 306 7.35 4.11 5.10
N GLY A 307 7.30 5.38 5.49
CA GLY A 307 6.60 6.39 4.72
C GLY A 307 6.80 7.81 5.22
N ASP A 308 6.27 8.76 4.46
CA ASP A 308 6.25 10.17 4.79
C ASP A 308 4.80 10.70 4.68
N PRO A 309 4.14 11.02 5.80
CA PRO A 309 2.77 11.51 5.75
C PRO A 309 2.63 12.82 4.95
N ASN A 310 3.72 13.61 4.82
CA ASN A 310 3.71 14.85 4.04
C ASN A 310 3.87 14.61 2.52
N GLN A 311 4.19 13.39 2.11
CA GLN A 311 4.31 12.98 0.70
C GLN A 311 3.12 12.14 0.23
N ALA A 312 2.06 12.01 1.01
CA ALA A 312 0.82 11.34 0.60
C ALA A 312 0.13 12.16 -0.51
N ILE A 313 0.39 11.81 -1.77
CA ILE A 313 -0.15 12.51 -2.95
C ILE A 313 -1.34 11.79 -3.59
N TYR A 314 -1.65 10.59 -3.15
CA TYR A 314 -2.75 9.76 -3.65
C TYR A 314 -4.00 9.81 -2.77
N GLY A 315 -4.30 10.97 -2.14
CA GLY A 315 -5.50 11.16 -1.33
C GLY A 315 -6.81 10.86 -2.09
N TRP A 316 -6.84 11.06 -3.40
CA TRP A 316 -7.95 10.67 -4.27
C TRP A 316 -8.12 9.14 -4.43
N ARG A 317 -7.09 8.35 -4.09
CA ARG A 317 -7.14 6.87 -3.97
C ARG A 317 -7.35 6.41 -2.53
N SER A 318 -7.88 7.27 -1.67
CA SER A 318 -8.11 6.95 -0.25
C SER A 318 -6.86 6.70 0.57
N ALA A 319 -5.69 7.05 0.04
CA ALA A 319 -4.48 7.15 0.84
C ALA A 319 -4.65 8.32 1.82
N SER A 320 -4.45 8.07 3.10
CA SER A 320 -4.59 9.07 4.16
C SER A 320 -3.22 9.36 4.78
N SER A 321 -2.97 10.63 5.10
CA SER A 321 -1.81 11.00 5.92
C SER A 321 -1.81 10.28 7.28
N GLU A 322 -2.99 9.82 7.73
CA GLU A 322 -3.18 9.07 8.96
C GLU A 322 -2.83 7.57 8.84
N THR A 323 -2.55 7.08 7.63
CA THR A 323 -2.28 5.64 7.39
C THR A 323 -1.12 5.12 8.26
N LEU A 324 -0.06 5.93 8.40
CA LEU A 324 1.07 5.58 9.27
C LEU A 324 0.70 5.62 10.77
N ASP A 325 -0.20 6.51 11.18
CA ASP A 325 -0.65 6.63 12.57
C ASP A 325 -1.59 5.49 12.97
N THR A 326 -2.40 5.00 12.03
CA THR A 326 -3.36 3.92 12.25
C THR A 326 -2.76 2.52 12.05
N PHE A 327 -1.49 2.40 11.66
CA PHE A 327 -0.84 1.11 11.41
C PHE A 327 -1.02 0.09 12.53
N SER A 328 -0.79 0.50 13.79
CA SER A 328 -0.93 -0.39 14.95
C SER A 328 -2.34 -0.94 15.11
N GLN A 329 -3.36 -0.15 14.80
CA GLN A 329 -4.76 -0.56 14.82
C GLN A 329 -5.07 -1.50 13.66
N SER A 330 -4.67 -1.12 12.45
CA SER A 330 -4.92 -1.89 11.22
C SER A 330 -4.29 -3.28 11.27
N PHE A 331 -3.09 -3.40 11.82
CA PHE A 331 -2.37 -4.68 11.94
C PHE A 331 -2.60 -5.40 13.27
N ASN A 332 -3.47 -4.89 14.15
CA ASN A 332 -3.70 -5.44 15.48
C ASN A 332 -2.38 -5.76 16.19
N SER A 333 -1.50 -4.77 16.30
CA SER A 333 -0.12 -4.93 16.75
C SER A 333 0.33 -3.79 17.65
N LYS A 334 1.35 -4.08 18.48
CA LYS A 334 2.11 -3.06 19.22
C LYS A 334 3.35 -2.68 18.43
N ALA A 335 3.19 -1.75 17.49
CA ALA A 335 4.28 -1.34 16.62
C ALA A 335 5.28 -0.41 17.32
N LEU A 336 6.57 -0.64 17.09
CA LEU A 336 7.63 0.31 17.41
C LEU A 336 7.53 1.51 16.47
N ARG A 337 7.69 2.73 16.99
CA ARG A 337 7.60 3.96 16.20
C ARG A 337 8.95 4.66 16.16
N PHE A 338 9.41 4.96 14.96
CA PHE A 338 10.67 5.65 14.72
C PHE A 338 10.43 6.89 13.84
N ASN A 339 11.16 7.97 14.15
CA ASN A 339 11.17 9.17 13.32
C ASN A 339 12.57 9.35 12.74
N LEU A 340 12.65 9.46 11.43
CA LEU A 340 13.90 9.71 10.69
C LEU A 340 13.80 11.10 10.04
N LEU A 341 14.31 12.11 10.72
CA LEU A 341 14.24 13.49 10.28
C LEU A 341 15.51 13.87 9.49
N THR A 342 15.33 14.67 8.46
CA THR A 342 16.48 15.34 7.82
C THR A 342 16.92 16.54 8.67
N THR A 343 18.19 16.86 8.67
CA THR A 343 18.75 18.06 9.34
C THR A 343 18.06 19.37 8.94
N SER A 344 17.49 19.44 7.75
CA SER A 344 16.68 20.57 7.26
C SER A 344 15.29 20.65 7.90
N SER A 345 14.68 19.54 8.28
CA SER A 345 13.34 19.53 8.91
C SER A 345 13.35 20.01 10.37
N THR A 346 14.49 19.90 11.06
CA THR A 346 14.61 20.39 12.44
C THR A 346 14.47 21.92 12.52
N THR A 347 14.83 22.62 11.46
CA THR A 347 14.71 24.09 11.37
C THR A 347 13.26 24.52 11.15
N PHE A 348 12.50 23.75 10.34
CA PHE A 348 11.08 24.05 10.06
C PHE A 348 10.18 23.81 11.28
N ILE A 349 10.44 22.77 12.08
CA ILE A 349 9.65 22.49 13.29
C ILE A 349 9.86 23.57 14.37
N LYS A 350 11.05 24.17 14.45
CA LYS A 350 11.29 25.30 15.36
C LYS A 350 10.53 26.57 14.95
N VAL A 351 10.35 26.80 13.66
CA VAL A 351 9.59 27.95 13.15
C VAL A 351 8.08 27.75 13.37
N GLY A 352 7.55 26.52 13.16
CA GLY A 352 6.13 26.22 13.38
C GLY A 352 5.67 26.33 14.85
N LYS A 353 6.54 26.06 15.83
CA LYS A 353 6.22 26.25 17.25
C LYS A 353 6.22 27.70 17.71
N SER A 354 6.86 28.60 16.96
CA SER A 354 6.88 30.04 17.27
C SER A 354 5.63 30.78 16.80
N PHE A 355 4.83 30.21 15.92
CA PHE A 355 3.58 30.83 15.42
C PHE A 355 2.30 30.33 16.11
N ALA A 356 2.40 29.41 17.07
CA ALA A 356 1.25 28.88 17.80
C ALA A 356 1.09 29.47 19.22
N LEU A 357 1.78 30.58 19.55
CA LEU A 357 1.74 31.26 20.85
C LEU A 357 1.69 32.79 20.71
N GLU A 358 0.84 33.32 19.82
CA GLU A 358 0.31 34.69 19.92
C GLU A 358 -1.16 34.73 19.54
#